data_a543f796a26ec6efd1180ca5830b72ec
#
_entry.id   a543f796a26ec6efd1180ca5830b72ec
#
_cell.length_a   1.000
_cell.length_b   1.000
_cell.length_c   1.000
_cell.angle_alpha   90.00
_cell.angle_beta   90.00
_cell.angle_gamma   90.00
#
_symmetry.space_group_name_H-M   'P 1'
#
loop_
_entity.id
_entity.type
_entity.pdbx_description
1 polymer ?
#
loop_
_entity_poly.entity_id
_entity_poly.type
_entity_poly.pdbx_seq_one_letter_code
_entity_poly.pdbx_strand_id
1 'polypeptide(L)'
;MKHNSVVVVSGGSGGIGKAIITRYLQKGFSVISIDLIDTFDVKNSNFFFLKGNVESEKSIRSLIKLIIKKHGRIDYFFSNAGILNVGDHNSSNSDWKKNFNVHLMSHVYISKILIPIFKKQKQGYFLITASAAGLLTHIDSLTYSVTKHATIAFAEWIAINNYNSNFQISVICPQAVRTNMTKGREKDVAALDGMLEPEVVVDKIEEAIYEKKFLILP
;
A
#
# COMPACT_ATOMS: atom_id res chain seq x y z
N MET A 1 -4.80 -14.73 -16.90
CA MET A 1 -3.99 -14.65 -15.65
C MET A 1 -3.85 -16.05 -15.09
N LYS A 2 -2.67 -16.43 -14.59
CA LYS A 2 -2.43 -17.81 -14.13
C LYS A 2 -3.18 -18.09 -12.83
N HIS A 3 -3.86 -19.22 -12.72
CA HIS A 3 -4.69 -19.65 -11.58
C HIS A 3 -3.97 -19.80 -10.20
N ASN A 4 -2.70 -19.39 -10.07
CA ASN A 4 -1.90 -19.49 -8.83
C ASN A 4 -1.16 -18.20 -8.49
N SER A 5 -1.66 -17.03 -8.92
CA SER A 5 -1.00 -15.76 -8.60
C SER A 5 -1.23 -15.35 -7.15
N VAL A 6 -0.20 -14.79 -6.53
CA VAL A 6 -0.16 -14.43 -5.11
C VAL A 6 -0.14 -12.92 -4.94
N VAL A 7 -1.11 -12.41 -4.19
CA VAL A 7 -1.26 -11.00 -3.85
C VAL A 7 -1.02 -10.80 -2.37
N VAL A 8 -0.17 -9.86 -2.00
CA VAL A 8 0.07 -9.47 -0.61
C VAL A 8 -0.36 -8.02 -0.42
N VAL A 9 -1.10 -7.75 0.65
CA VAL A 9 -1.59 -6.41 1.00
C VAL A 9 -1.23 -6.09 2.43
N SER A 10 -0.38 -5.08 2.65
CA SER A 10 -0.20 -4.51 3.99
C SER A 10 -1.27 -3.45 4.27
N GLY A 11 -1.78 -3.40 5.51
CA GLY A 11 -2.93 -2.57 5.84
C GLY A 11 -4.22 -3.11 5.19
N GLY A 12 -4.35 -4.45 5.14
CA GLY A 12 -5.47 -5.10 4.47
C GLY A 12 -6.79 -5.05 5.23
N SER A 13 -6.76 -4.73 6.51
CA SER A 13 -7.95 -4.72 7.38
C SER A 13 -8.83 -3.48 7.23
N GLY A 14 -8.42 -2.48 6.44
CA GLY A 14 -9.17 -1.23 6.31
C GLY A 14 -9.27 -0.69 4.90
N GLY A 15 -10.30 0.10 4.64
CA GLY A 15 -10.46 0.96 3.48
C GLY A 15 -10.03 0.35 2.14
N ILE A 16 -9.08 1.01 1.50
CA ILE A 16 -8.52 0.60 0.20
C ILE A 16 -7.95 -0.83 0.25
N GLY A 17 -7.23 -1.18 1.33
CA GLY A 17 -6.65 -2.52 1.49
C GLY A 17 -7.71 -3.62 1.45
N LYS A 18 -8.85 -3.40 2.13
CA LYS A 18 -10.00 -4.32 2.13
C LYS A 18 -10.60 -4.47 0.74
N ALA A 19 -10.78 -3.38 0.00
CA ALA A 19 -11.30 -3.40 -1.36
C ALA A 19 -10.35 -4.14 -2.32
N ILE A 20 -9.03 -3.94 -2.20
CA ILE A 20 -8.02 -4.70 -2.96
C ILE A 20 -8.16 -6.20 -2.68
N ILE A 21 -8.19 -6.60 -1.41
CA ILE A 21 -8.33 -8.02 -1.02
C ILE A 21 -9.58 -8.61 -1.63
N THR A 22 -10.74 -7.96 -1.47
CA THR A 22 -12.02 -8.42 -2.01
C THR A 22 -11.95 -8.63 -3.52
N ARG A 23 -11.43 -7.64 -4.26
CA ARG A 23 -11.30 -7.70 -5.72
C ARG A 23 -10.44 -8.87 -6.18
N TYR A 24 -9.27 -9.05 -5.57
CA TYR A 24 -8.36 -10.13 -6.00
C TYR A 24 -8.83 -11.52 -5.57
N LEU A 25 -9.56 -11.64 -4.45
CA LEU A 25 -10.24 -12.90 -4.09
C LEU A 25 -11.34 -13.27 -5.10
N GLN A 26 -12.14 -12.30 -5.54
CA GLN A 26 -13.16 -12.51 -6.58
C GLN A 26 -12.55 -12.98 -7.91
N LYS A 27 -11.30 -12.59 -8.19
CA LYS A 27 -10.55 -13.03 -9.36
C LYS A 27 -9.83 -14.38 -9.17
N GLY A 28 -10.01 -15.03 -8.02
CA GLY A 28 -9.45 -16.35 -7.73
C GLY A 28 -7.97 -16.36 -7.36
N PHE A 29 -7.40 -15.21 -6.94
CA PHE A 29 -6.01 -15.14 -6.48
C PHE A 29 -5.87 -15.67 -5.06
N SER A 30 -4.66 -16.15 -4.70
CA SER A 30 -4.28 -16.33 -3.31
C SER A 30 -3.93 -14.96 -2.71
N VAL A 31 -4.68 -14.51 -1.71
CA VAL A 31 -4.53 -13.16 -1.15
C VAL A 31 -4.10 -13.23 0.30
N ILE A 32 -3.00 -12.55 0.63
CA ILE A 32 -2.44 -12.47 1.97
C ILE A 32 -2.59 -11.04 2.49
N SER A 33 -3.30 -10.89 3.61
CA SER A 33 -3.38 -9.65 4.38
C SER A 33 -2.29 -9.63 5.44
N ILE A 34 -1.53 -8.54 5.53
CA ILE A 34 -0.61 -8.25 6.64
C ILE A 34 -1.17 -7.05 7.39
N ASP A 35 -1.58 -7.23 8.65
CA ASP A 35 -2.11 -6.15 9.49
C ASP A 35 -1.89 -6.45 10.98
N LEU A 36 -2.13 -5.45 11.83
CA LEU A 36 -2.07 -5.60 13.29
C LEU A 36 -3.24 -6.42 13.84
N ILE A 37 -4.41 -6.28 13.21
CA ILE A 37 -5.67 -6.93 13.59
C ILE A 37 -6.37 -7.49 12.34
N ASP A 38 -7.03 -8.61 12.50
CA ASP A 38 -7.90 -9.17 11.45
C ASP A 38 -9.33 -8.60 11.62
N THR A 39 -9.80 -7.90 10.62
CA THR A 39 -11.18 -7.39 10.55
C THR A 39 -11.94 -8.00 9.38
N PHE A 40 -11.38 -9.04 8.75
CA PHE A 40 -11.91 -9.64 7.55
C PHE A 40 -12.69 -10.91 7.92
N ASP A 41 -13.99 -10.80 8.04
CA ASP A 41 -14.87 -11.97 8.20
C ASP A 41 -15.23 -12.57 6.83
N VAL A 42 -14.23 -13.21 6.20
CA VAL A 42 -14.41 -13.88 4.91
C VAL A 42 -13.97 -15.33 4.99
N LYS A 43 -14.93 -16.23 4.82
CA LYS A 43 -14.65 -17.67 4.63
C LYS A 43 -14.27 -17.94 3.17
N ASN A 44 -12.99 -17.75 2.84
CA ASN A 44 -12.44 -18.05 1.51
C ASN A 44 -11.12 -18.80 1.68
N SER A 45 -10.99 -19.98 1.08
CA SER A 45 -9.80 -20.82 1.17
C SER A 45 -8.53 -20.18 0.59
N ASN A 46 -8.68 -19.15 -0.24
CA ASN A 46 -7.58 -18.41 -0.84
C ASN A 46 -7.20 -17.15 -0.04
N PHE A 47 -7.89 -16.86 1.08
CA PHE A 47 -7.56 -15.74 1.96
C PHE A 47 -6.70 -16.21 3.13
N PHE A 48 -5.64 -15.45 3.42
CA PHE A 48 -4.73 -15.72 4.54
C PHE A 48 -4.44 -14.42 5.28
N PHE A 49 -4.69 -14.40 6.58
CA PHE A 49 -4.29 -13.30 7.44
C PHE A 49 -2.96 -13.63 8.14
N LEU A 50 -2.06 -12.66 8.15
CA LEU A 50 -0.80 -12.72 8.89
C LEU A 50 -0.68 -11.48 9.77
N LYS A 51 -0.71 -11.67 11.08
CA LYS A 51 -0.49 -10.57 12.02
C LYS A 51 0.93 -10.04 11.90
N GLY A 52 1.08 -8.74 11.62
CA GLY A 52 2.38 -8.11 11.44
C GLY A 52 2.35 -6.59 11.60
N ASN A 53 3.47 -6.05 12.12
CA ASN A 53 3.69 -4.63 12.23
C ASN A 53 4.63 -4.16 11.12
N VAL A 54 4.16 -3.27 10.25
CA VAL A 54 4.94 -2.71 9.14
C VAL A 54 6.08 -1.80 9.60
N GLU A 55 6.02 -1.28 10.82
CA GLU A 55 7.09 -0.48 11.42
C GLU A 55 8.32 -1.32 11.82
N SER A 56 8.20 -2.65 11.82
CA SER A 56 9.27 -3.56 12.22
C SER A 56 9.86 -4.29 11.00
N GLU A 57 11.12 -3.96 10.65
CA GLU A 57 11.85 -4.65 9.58
C GLU A 57 11.92 -6.17 9.84
N LYS A 58 12.14 -6.57 11.10
CA LYS A 58 12.18 -7.99 11.50
C LYS A 58 10.85 -8.69 11.24
N SER A 59 9.72 -8.05 11.59
CA SER A 59 8.38 -8.56 11.33
C SER A 59 8.17 -8.77 9.83
N ILE A 60 8.35 -7.73 9.02
CA ILE A 60 8.18 -7.77 7.56
C ILE A 60 9.06 -8.82 6.91
N ARG A 61 10.34 -8.89 7.30
CA ARG A 61 11.28 -9.89 6.79
C ARG A 61 10.80 -11.32 7.06
N SER A 62 10.33 -11.58 8.27
CA SER A 62 9.84 -12.91 8.67
C SER A 62 8.58 -13.30 7.90
N LEU A 63 7.64 -12.36 7.75
CA LEU A 63 6.37 -12.60 7.06
C LEU A 63 6.58 -12.83 5.56
N ILE A 64 7.39 -12.02 4.88
CA ILE A 64 7.68 -12.23 3.45
C ILE A 64 8.38 -13.58 3.23
N LYS A 65 9.32 -13.97 4.10
CA LYS A 65 9.95 -15.30 4.03
C LYS A 65 8.94 -16.43 4.21
N LEU A 66 7.99 -16.30 5.15
CA LEU A 66 6.92 -17.25 5.38
C LEU A 66 6.02 -17.38 4.14
N ILE A 67 5.63 -16.25 3.53
CA ILE A 67 4.81 -16.22 2.30
C ILE A 67 5.53 -16.95 1.16
N ILE A 68 6.81 -16.64 0.94
CA ILE A 68 7.60 -17.30 -0.11
C ILE A 68 7.75 -18.81 0.19
N LYS A 69 7.96 -19.20 1.46
CA LYS A 69 8.03 -20.63 1.83
C LYS A 69 6.73 -21.37 1.54
N LYS A 70 5.56 -20.73 1.78
CA LYS A 70 4.24 -21.35 1.63
C LYS A 70 3.74 -21.34 0.19
N HIS A 71 3.92 -20.23 -0.52
CA HIS A 71 3.31 -20.00 -1.83
C HIS A 71 4.32 -20.01 -3.00
N GLY A 72 5.63 -20.02 -2.70
CA GLY A 72 6.70 -20.06 -3.71
C GLY A 72 6.97 -18.75 -4.44
N ARG A 73 6.02 -17.79 -4.39
CA ARG A 73 6.05 -16.57 -5.18
C ARG A 73 5.26 -15.43 -4.54
N ILE A 74 5.50 -14.20 -5.01
CA ILE A 74 4.64 -13.03 -4.83
C ILE A 74 4.52 -12.35 -6.19
N ASP A 75 3.29 -12.15 -6.69
CA ASP A 75 3.06 -11.49 -7.98
C ASP A 75 2.75 -10.01 -7.82
N TYR A 76 1.95 -9.67 -6.82
CA TYR A 76 1.59 -8.30 -6.48
C TYR A 76 1.83 -8.06 -5.00
N PHE A 77 2.50 -6.97 -4.68
CA PHE A 77 2.63 -6.51 -3.31
C PHE A 77 2.10 -5.08 -3.20
N PHE A 78 0.97 -4.92 -2.53
CA PHE A 78 0.39 -3.64 -2.19
C PHE A 78 0.92 -3.19 -0.82
N SER A 79 1.87 -2.29 -0.82
CA SER A 79 2.36 -1.64 0.40
C SER A 79 1.44 -0.47 0.73
N ASN A 80 0.32 -0.78 1.42
CA ASN A 80 -0.81 0.11 1.56
C ASN A 80 -1.04 0.61 2.99
N ALA A 81 -0.42 0.01 4.00
CA ALA A 81 -0.56 0.46 5.39
C ALA A 81 -0.27 1.96 5.54
N GLY A 82 -1.14 2.66 6.25
CA GLY A 82 -1.04 4.09 6.48
C GLY A 82 -1.80 4.52 7.72
N ILE A 83 -1.48 5.71 8.22
CA ILE A 83 -2.14 6.38 9.34
C ILE A 83 -2.37 7.85 8.97
N LEU A 84 -3.27 8.53 9.67
CA LEU A 84 -3.47 9.97 9.55
C LEU A 84 -3.48 10.57 10.94
N ASN A 85 -2.53 11.46 11.20
CA ASN A 85 -2.46 12.26 12.42
C ASN A 85 -2.66 13.72 12.04
N VAL A 86 -3.64 14.38 12.61
CA VAL A 86 -3.81 15.82 12.49
C VAL A 86 -2.74 16.52 13.33
N GLY A 87 -2.16 17.57 12.80
CA GLY A 87 -1.15 18.34 13.51
C GLY A 87 -0.37 19.31 12.63
N ASP A 88 0.24 20.29 13.27
CA ASP A 88 1.02 21.35 12.66
C ASP A 88 2.53 21.19 12.97
N HIS A 89 3.28 22.30 12.92
CA HIS A 89 4.71 22.33 13.22
C HIS A 89 5.05 22.01 14.69
N ASN A 90 4.07 21.99 15.60
CA ASN A 90 4.21 21.58 17.00
C ASN A 90 3.92 20.08 17.20
N SER A 91 3.67 19.32 16.15
CA SER A 91 3.47 17.88 16.23
C SER A 91 4.63 17.20 16.97
N SER A 92 4.30 16.26 17.85
CA SER A 92 5.28 15.62 18.71
C SER A 92 6.33 14.81 17.92
N ASN A 93 7.54 14.66 18.49
CA ASN A 93 8.56 13.79 17.91
C ASN A 93 8.09 12.34 17.75
N SER A 94 7.16 11.88 18.62
CA SER A 94 6.56 10.55 18.49
C SER A 94 5.66 10.44 17.26
N ASP A 95 4.88 11.47 16.96
CA ASP A 95 4.04 11.51 15.76
C ASP A 95 4.89 11.53 14.49
N TRP A 96 5.93 12.36 14.45
CA TRP A 96 6.91 12.35 13.38
C TRP A 96 7.50 10.97 13.16
N LYS A 97 8.05 10.36 14.21
CA LYS A 97 8.65 9.03 14.14
C LYS A 97 7.66 7.97 13.64
N LYS A 98 6.43 7.98 14.15
CA LYS A 98 5.39 7.02 13.76
C LYS A 98 5.01 7.19 12.30
N ASN A 99 4.77 8.43 11.82
CA ASN A 99 4.44 8.69 10.43
C ASN A 99 5.59 8.26 9.50
N PHE A 100 6.85 8.58 9.81
CA PHE A 100 8.00 8.12 9.03
C PHE A 100 8.11 6.59 9.01
N ASN A 101 7.93 5.93 10.14
CA ASN A 101 8.00 4.47 10.20
C ASN A 101 6.92 3.81 9.35
N VAL A 102 5.68 4.29 9.43
CA VAL A 102 4.56 3.69 8.69
C VAL A 102 4.58 4.07 7.22
N HIS A 103 4.82 5.36 6.87
CA HIS A 103 4.66 5.84 5.49
C HIS A 103 5.91 5.71 4.63
N LEU A 104 7.12 5.65 5.23
CA LEU A 104 8.37 5.56 4.47
C LEU A 104 9.12 4.28 4.80
N MET A 105 9.47 4.07 6.07
CA MET A 105 10.36 2.97 6.44
C MET A 105 9.74 1.59 6.18
N SER A 106 8.41 1.46 6.28
CA SER A 106 7.71 0.23 5.89
C SER A 106 7.99 -0.15 4.42
N HIS A 107 7.92 0.81 3.51
CA HIS A 107 8.21 0.61 2.09
C HIS A 107 9.69 0.28 1.86
N VAL A 108 10.58 0.93 2.60
CA VAL A 108 12.02 0.63 2.60
C VAL A 108 12.28 -0.81 3.04
N TYR A 109 11.69 -1.26 4.13
CA TYR A 109 11.86 -2.63 4.64
C TYR A 109 11.31 -3.68 3.65
N ILE A 110 10.14 -3.42 3.09
CA ILE A 110 9.53 -4.29 2.09
C ILE A 110 10.41 -4.37 0.85
N SER A 111 10.86 -3.25 0.30
CA SER A 111 11.65 -3.20 -0.93
C SER A 111 12.98 -3.96 -0.84
N LYS A 112 13.67 -3.86 0.30
CA LYS A 112 14.94 -4.59 0.54
C LYS A 112 14.81 -6.11 0.34
N ILE A 113 13.60 -6.66 0.57
CA ILE A 113 13.37 -8.09 0.49
C ILE A 113 12.67 -8.44 -0.82
N LEU A 114 11.72 -7.62 -1.23
CA LEU A 114 10.84 -7.89 -2.36
C LEU A 114 11.56 -7.74 -3.70
N ILE A 115 12.39 -6.69 -3.86
CA ILE A 115 13.12 -6.45 -5.12
C ILE A 115 14.03 -7.63 -5.51
N PRO A 116 14.86 -8.20 -4.60
CA PRO A 116 15.61 -9.41 -4.92
C PRO A 116 14.74 -10.60 -5.34
N ILE A 117 13.57 -10.77 -4.70
CA ILE A 117 12.60 -11.83 -5.04
C ILE A 117 12.09 -11.60 -6.46
N PHE A 118 11.64 -10.40 -6.81
CA PHE A 118 11.12 -10.08 -8.13
C PHE A 118 12.19 -10.21 -9.23
N LYS A 119 13.43 -9.80 -8.94
CA LYS A 119 14.57 -10.03 -9.87
C LYS A 119 14.77 -11.52 -10.15
N LYS A 120 14.72 -12.37 -9.11
CA LYS A 120 14.84 -13.82 -9.26
C LYS A 120 13.64 -14.44 -9.99
N GLN A 121 12.42 -13.97 -9.70
CA GLN A 121 11.19 -14.42 -10.37
C GLN A 121 11.08 -13.93 -11.81
N LYS A 122 11.84 -12.88 -12.21
CA LYS A 122 11.73 -12.15 -13.48
C LYS A 122 10.32 -11.61 -13.74
N GLN A 123 9.57 -11.38 -12.66
CA GLN A 123 8.24 -10.76 -12.68
C GLN A 123 7.84 -10.30 -11.29
N GLY A 124 6.89 -9.37 -11.22
CA GLY A 124 6.28 -8.88 -10.00
C GLY A 124 5.74 -7.46 -10.18
N TYR A 125 4.92 -7.04 -9.25
CA TYR A 125 4.40 -5.69 -9.22
C TYR A 125 4.44 -5.16 -7.79
N PHE A 126 5.20 -4.10 -7.55
CA PHE A 126 5.26 -3.41 -6.26
C PHE A 126 4.44 -2.12 -6.34
N LEU A 127 3.32 -2.09 -5.65
CA LEU A 127 2.42 -0.95 -5.60
C LEU A 127 2.51 -0.29 -4.23
N ILE A 128 2.83 1.00 -4.21
CA ILE A 128 3.08 1.78 -3.01
C ILE A 128 1.97 2.81 -2.86
N THR A 129 1.21 2.75 -1.77
CA THR A 129 0.14 3.73 -1.50
C THR A 129 0.72 4.97 -0.82
N ALA A 130 0.86 6.04 -1.60
CA ALA A 130 1.14 7.38 -1.10
C ALA A 130 -0.17 8.13 -0.79
N SER A 131 -0.39 9.27 -1.39
CA SER A 131 -1.60 10.11 -1.32
C SER A 131 -1.45 11.29 -2.28
N ALA A 132 -2.54 11.94 -2.66
CA ALA A 132 -2.50 13.29 -3.25
C ALA A 132 -1.75 14.29 -2.35
N ALA A 133 -1.76 14.09 -1.03
CA ALA A 133 -0.97 14.85 -0.06
C ALA A 133 0.55 14.65 -0.20
N GLY A 134 1.01 13.76 -1.05
CA GLY A 134 2.42 13.63 -1.42
C GLY A 134 2.80 14.39 -2.69
N LEU A 135 1.82 14.91 -3.42
CA LEU A 135 1.98 15.77 -4.61
C LEU A 135 1.61 17.22 -4.28
N LEU A 136 0.63 17.36 -3.40
CA LEU A 136 0.10 18.62 -2.88
C LEU A 136 0.34 18.65 -1.36
N THR A 137 -0.23 19.62 -0.65
CA THR A 137 -0.11 19.71 0.80
C THR A 137 -1.46 19.47 1.47
N HIS A 138 -1.53 18.54 2.43
CA HIS A 138 -2.68 18.41 3.31
C HIS A 138 -2.58 19.42 4.44
N ILE A 139 -3.46 20.41 4.47
CA ILE A 139 -3.37 21.58 5.34
C ILE A 139 -3.37 21.19 6.83
N ASP A 140 -4.18 20.20 7.21
CA ASP A 140 -4.39 19.81 8.61
C ASP A 140 -3.38 18.78 9.13
N SER A 141 -2.40 18.37 8.32
CA SER A 141 -1.42 17.37 8.75
C SER A 141 -0.06 17.56 8.09
N LEU A 142 0.84 18.23 8.79
CA LEU A 142 2.21 18.46 8.35
C LEU A 142 3.00 17.14 8.25
N THR A 143 2.92 16.27 9.28
CA THR A 143 3.65 15.00 9.31
C THR A 143 3.22 14.06 8.19
N TYR A 144 1.92 14.03 7.89
CA TYR A 144 1.36 13.25 6.78
C TYR A 144 1.87 13.75 5.43
N SER A 145 1.77 15.06 5.18
CA SER A 145 2.22 15.68 3.92
C SER A 145 3.70 15.38 3.66
N VAL A 146 4.56 15.67 4.63
CA VAL A 146 6.01 15.46 4.48
C VAL A 146 6.34 13.99 4.22
N THR A 147 5.72 13.08 4.97
CA THR A 147 6.02 11.65 4.82
C THR A 147 5.45 11.06 3.52
N LYS A 148 4.32 11.55 3.02
CA LYS A 148 3.77 11.14 1.73
C LYS A 148 4.56 11.68 0.53
N HIS A 149 5.14 12.88 0.62
CA HIS A 149 6.12 13.38 -0.35
C HIS A 149 7.38 12.49 -0.35
N ALA A 150 7.91 12.15 0.82
CA ALA A 150 9.04 11.24 0.93
C ALA A 150 8.73 9.84 0.34
N THR A 151 7.51 9.36 0.49
CA THR A 151 7.04 8.09 -0.11
C THR A 151 7.09 8.14 -1.63
N ILE A 152 6.64 9.24 -2.24
CA ILE A 152 6.66 9.39 -3.71
C ILE A 152 8.10 9.45 -4.22
N ALA A 153 8.95 10.28 -3.60
CA ALA A 153 10.36 10.38 -3.98
C ALA A 153 11.08 9.01 -3.86
N PHE A 154 10.79 8.24 -2.81
CA PHE A 154 11.30 6.88 -2.64
C PHE A 154 10.82 5.94 -3.77
N ALA A 155 9.52 5.96 -4.09
CA ALA A 155 8.94 5.12 -5.14
C ALA A 155 9.54 5.46 -6.51
N GLU A 156 9.68 6.75 -6.82
CA GLU A 156 10.27 7.25 -8.06
C GLU A 156 11.72 6.79 -8.20
N TRP A 157 12.53 6.97 -7.16
CA TRP A 157 13.93 6.53 -7.20
C TRP A 157 14.05 5.02 -7.47
N ILE A 158 13.24 4.20 -6.80
CA ILE A 158 13.27 2.74 -7.01
C ILE A 158 12.79 2.39 -8.42
N ALA A 159 11.75 3.04 -8.94
CA ALA A 159 11.23 2.79 -10.28
C ALA A 159 12.28 3.11 -11.35
N ILE A 160 12.93 4.28 -11.27
CA ILE A 160 13.98 4.70 -12.20
C ILE A 160 15.15 3.69 -12.18
N ASN A 161 15.61 3.30 -11.00
CA ASN A 161 16.77 2.40 -10.87
C ASN A 161 16.46 0.92 -11.23
N ASN A 162 15.19 0.59 -11.46
CA ASN A 162 14.77 -0.75 -11.89
C ASN A 162 13.96 -0.75 -13.19
N TYR A 163 13.98 0.33 -13.96
CA TYR A 163 13.14 0.48 -15.15
C TYR A 163 13.39 -0.60 -16.22
N ASN A 164 14.61 -1.10 -16.34
CA ASN A 164 14.98 -2.21 -17.23
C ASN A 164 14.67 -3.59 -16.66
N SER A 165 14.04 -3.67 -15.50
CA SER A 165 13.72 -4.95 -14.85
C SER A 165 12.42 -5.53 -15.39
N ASN A 166 12.27 -6.87 -15.26
CA ASN A 166 11.05 -7.57 -15.67
C ASN A 166 9.93 -7.50 -14.61
N PHE A 167 9.97 -6.53 -13.71
CA PHE A 167 8.92 -6.24 -12.73
C PHE A 167 8.58 -4.75 -12.75
N GLN A 168 7.41 -4.41 -12.23
CA GLN A 168 6.88 -3.05 -12.27
C GLN A 168 6.81 -2.45 -10.87
N ILE A 169 6.91 -1.13 -10.80
CA ILE A 169 6.70 -0.34 -9.58
C ILE A 169 5.74 0.78 -9.91
N SER A 170 4.72 0.97 -9.08
CA SER A 170 3.80 2.11 -9.19
C SER A 170 3.55 2.74 -7.83
N VAL A 171 3.27 4.04 -7.85
CA VAL A 171 2.81 4.79 -6.69
C VAL A 171 1.36 5.21 -6.88
N ILE A 172 0.53 4.92 -5.86
CA ILE A 172 -0.89 5.22 -5.84
C ILE A 172 -1.08 6.48 -4.99
N CYS A 173 -1.67 7.51 -5.56
CA CYS A 173 -1.86 8.82 -4.92
C CYS A 173 -3.36 9.16 -4.85
N PRO A 174 -4.16 8.46 -4.03
CA PRO A 174 -5.57 8.77 -3.90
C PRO A 174 -5.76 10.12 -3.21
N GLN A 175 -6.83 10.82 -3.59
CA GLN A 175 -7.32 12.01 -2.91
C GLN A 175 -8.16 11.58 -1.69
N ALA A 176 -9.38 12.06 -1.53
CA ALA A 176 -10.25 11.65 -0.44
C ALA A 176 -10.96 10.32 -0.78
N VAL A 177 -10.80 9.33 0.08
CA VAL A 177 -11.44 8.02 -0.06
C VAL A 177 -12.25 7.73 1.19
N ARG A 178 -13.48 7.24 1.00
CA ARG A 178 -14.42 6.94 2.08
C ARG A 178 -13.99 5.70 2.86
N THR A 179 -13.32 5.92 3.99
CA THR A 179 -12.72 4.88 4.84
C THR A 179 -12.86 5.24 6.32
N ASN A 180 -12.50 4.32 7.21
CA ASN A 180 -12.43 4.65 8.65
C ASN A 180 -11.42 5.76 8.96
N MET A 181 -10.37 5.91 8.16
CA MET A 181 -9.35 6.96 8.32
C MET A 181 -9.92 8.36 8.06
N THR A 182 -10.90 8.46 7.17
CA THR A 182 -11.50 9.72 6.72
C THR A 182 -12.91 9.94 7.28
N LYS A 183 -13.39 9.08 8.15
CA LYS A 183 -14.69 9.21 8.81
C LYS A 183 -14.75 10.48 9.64
N GLY A 184 -15.81 11.28 9.41
CA GLY A 184 -16.00 12.60 10.05
C GLY A 184 -15.20 13.74 9.40
N ARG A 185 -14.55 13.48 8.25
CA ARG A 185 -13.71 14.45 7.51
C ARG A 185 -14.28 14.78 6.13
N GLU A 186 -15.57 14.59 5.94
CA GLU A 186 -16.28 14.80 4.66
C GLU A 186 -16.31 16.27 4.23
N LYS A 187 -15.96 17.19 5.15
CA LYS A 187 -15.86 18.63 4.92
C LYS A 187 -14.43 19.15 4.83
N ASP A 188 -13.44 18.27 4.95
CA ASP A 188 -12.03 18.66 4.80
C ASP A 188 -11.75 19.13 3.37
N VAL A 189 -10.73 19.99 3.22
CA VAL A 189 -10.32 20.52 1.91
C VAL A 189 -10.05 19.40 0.89
N ALA A 190 -9.49 18.30 1.33
CA ALA A 190 -9.24 17.12 0.48
C ALA A 190 -10.52 16.44 -0.05
N ALA A 191 -11.68 16.72 0.54
CA ALA A 191 -12.97 16.14 0.18
C ALA A 191 -13.90 17.09 -0.59
N LEU A 192 -13.45 18.32 -0.90
CA LEU A 192 -14.28 19.34 -1.56
C LEU A 192 -14.79 18.89 -2.94
N ASP A 193 -14.00 18.14 -3.68
CA ASP A 193 -14.39 17.55 -4.98
C ASP A 193 -15.12 16.21 -4.86
N GLY A 194 -15.52 15.85 -3.65
CA GLY A 194 -16.14 14.58 -3.32
C GLY A 194 -15.14 13.55 -2.77
N MET A 195 -15.69 12.42 -2.34
CA MET A 195 -14.90 11.29 -1.83
C MET A 195 -15.18 10.05 -2.69
N LEU A 196 -14.13 9.40 -3.11
CA LEU A 196 -14.23 8.13 -3.85
C LEU A 196 -14.57 6.96 -2.90
N GLU A 197 -15.31 5.99 -3.41
CA GLU A 197 -15.42 4.69 -2.76
C GLU A 197 -14.12 3.88 -2.97
N PRO A 198 -13.70 3.06 -2.01
CA PRO A 198 -12.48 2.25 -2.14
C PRO A 198 -12.45 1.37 -3.39
N GLU A 199 -13.60 0.88 -3.84
CA GLU A 199 -13.77 0.05 -5.04
C GLU A 199 -13.40 0.81 -6.31
N VAL A 200 -13.77 2.09 -6.40
CA VAL A 200 -13.43 2.97 -7.54
C VAL A 200 -11.91 3.18 -7.60
N VAL A 201 -11.27 3.33 -6.43
CA VAL A 201 -9.80 3.41 -6.37
C VAL A 201 -9.17 2.13 -6.91
N VAL A 202 -9.72 0.95 -6.57
CA VAL A 202 -9.22 -0.33 -7.08
C VAL A 202 -9.41 -0.46 -8.58
N ASP A 203 -10.53 0.01 -9.14
CA ASP A 203 -10.76 0.03 -10.60
C ASP A 203 -9.65 0.84 -11.30
N LYS A 204 -9.33 2.02 -10.79
CA LYS A 204 -8.26 2.87 -11.33
C LYS A 204 -6.86 2.24 -11.17
N ILE A 205 -6.62 1.54 -10.09
CA ILE A 205 -5.38 0.77 -9.89
C ILE A 205 -5.27 -0.32 -10.97
N GLU A 206 -6.34 -1.07 -11.25
CA GLU A 206 -6.32 -2.14 -12.26
C GLU A 206 -6.11 -1.62 -13.68
N GLU A 207 -6.77 -0.51 -14.04
CA GLU A 207 -6.51 0.20 -15.31
C GLU A 207 -5.03 0.55 -15.46
N ALA A 208 -4.46 1.18 -14.42
CA ALA A 208 -3.07 1.61 -14.41
C ALA A 208 -2.07 0.44 -14.41
N ILE A 209 -2.39 -0.68 -13.76
CA ILE A 209 -1.60 -1.92 -13.82
C ILE A 209 -1.55 -2.45 -15.26
N TYR A 210 -2.68 -2.46 -15.96
CA TYR A 210 -2.75 -2.89 -17.35
C TYR A 210 -1.89 -2.01 -18.26
N GLU A 211 -1.93 -0.69 -18.04
CA GLU A 211 -1.17 0.31 -18.80
C GLU A 211 0.29 0.46 -18.32
N LYS A 212 0.68 -0.23 -17.25
CA LYS A 212 2.00 -0.13 -16.60
C LYS A 212 2.37 1.29 -16.18
N LYS A 213 1.39 2.08 -15.74
CA LYS A 213 1.62 3.45 -15.27
C LYS A 213 2.41 3.46 -13.97
N PHE A 214 3.39 4.35 -13.87
CA PHE A 214 4.11 4.59 -12.62
C PHE A 214 3.24 5.35 -11.62
N LEU A 215 2.69 6.51 -12.01
CA LEU A 215 1.86 7.36 -11.16
C LEU A 215 0.38 7.04 -11.39
N ILE A 216 -0.30 6.63 -10.34
CA ILE A 216 -1.73 6.28 -10.34
C ILE A 216 -2.48 7.34 -9.57
N LEU A 217 -3.35 8.08 -10.26
CA LEU A 217 -4.21 9.14 -9.71
C LEU A 217 -5.67 8.66 -9.84
N PRO A 218 -6.21 8.06 -8.78
CA PRO A 218 -7.60 7.62 -8.77
C PRO A 218 -8.57 8.78 -8.76
#